data_039f3e642e991408d027cf91fc1aa7cb
#
_entry.id   039f3e642e991408d027cf91fc1aa7cb
#
_cell.length_a   1.000
_cell.length_b   1.000
_cell.length_c   1.000
_cell.angle_alpha   90.00
_cell.angle_beta   90.00
_cell.angle_gamma   90.00
#
_symmetry.space_group_name_H-M   'P 1'
#
loop_
_entity.id
_entity.type
_entity.pdbx_description
1 polymer ?
#
loop_
_entity_poly.entity_id
_entity_poly.type
_entity_poly.pdbx_seq_one_letter_code
_entity_poly.pdbx_strand_id
1 'polypeptide(L)'
;MRMLKKSNIVVLFFLFVWGCSIPRANIETVSDSTEIKPEKIPQEQVQDLSGIQFFMDGMMFMEQGEYSRAIIEFQEAIEKGSNSAEVYHSISEGYWMIQKYDKSIYYSLKAIEKDSISADYKISLGKKYIALNKLNASLEIFEKLAQNQTDNAEILFIIGDLKSKLKDIDGALVYYQEAYDKDNSLTLALEVAAQLAIESNHRDAALVIKKLLLSDPSNPEYLKLYIESIAQTNNLYEIESLLDSDELQSNPFINNLYNQLAYKYLSSGYYDKSEEFFEKSLEINNKDRFALYYLSTLYRESGKFDQSIALSERHISSYPDDKEGYINKSISLLSLQRFDTAIDELSNALELFPEDFEINYFLGLAYYSLKEFESSEVFYKKALSLDTSSIPAMHALAMIYDQNKKWDQSDKLYTDLITINTKDAQAYNNYAYSLIERNEDVAYALTLAKKAIELSPKTSSYLDTIGWIYFKLNDFEKAKEFIGEAIVYDESSSIVLEHYGDVLMKLNELDEALIFYNKALDLDQENAELIEKISNYNSREPNE
;
A
#
# COMPACT_ATOMS: atom_id res chain seq x y z
N MET A 1 3.21 -0.26 6.23
CA MET A 1 4.62 -0.49 5.89
C MET A 1 5.06 -1.82 6.53
N ARG A 2 4.78 -2.94 5.88
CA ARG A 2 5.24 -4.27 6.28
C ARG A 2 5.73 -4.99 5.03
N MET A 3 7.04 -5.16 5.02
CA MET A 3 7.88 -6.09 4.26
C MET A 3 7.18 -6.93 3.19
N LEU A 4 7.38 -6.55 1.94
CA LEU A 4 7.41 -7.49 0.85
C LEU A 4 8.53 -8.50 1.15
N LYS A 5 8.14 -9.73 1.46
CA LYS A 5 9.05 -10.87 1.50
C LYS A 5 9.81 -10.87 0.19
N LYS A 6 11.15 -10.81 0.27
CA LYS A 6 12.04 -11.14 -0.81
C LYS A 6 11.62 -12.50 -1.38
N SER A 7 10.82 -12.48 -2.42
CA SER A 7 10.71 -13.59 -3.34
C SER A 7 12.04 -13.61 -4.08
N ASN A 8 12.91 -14.53 -3.70
CA ASN A 8 14.05 -14.91 -4.51
C ASN A 8 13.47 -15.50 -5.80
N ILE A 9 13.21 -14.65 -6.78
CA ILE A 9 13.11 -15.10 -8.17
C ILE A 9 14.54 -15.43 -8.54
N VAL A 10 14.90 -16.68 -8.28
CA VAL A 10 15.99 -17.33 -8.97
C VAL A 10 15.58 -17.32 -10.42
N VAL A 11 16.17 -16.43 -11.20
CA VAL A 11 16.14 -16.50 -12.66
C VAL A 11 16.83 -17.81 -13.01
N LEU A 12 16.05 -18.88 -13.08
CA LEU A 12 16.44 -20.14 -13.63
C LEU A 12 16.66 -19.86 -15.13
N PHE A 13 17.92 -19.73 -15.51
CA PHE A 13 18.36 -19.84 -16.89
C PHE A 13 17.91 -21.20 -17.40
N PHE A 14 16.72 -21.26 -17.97
CA PHE A 14 16.37 -22.36 -18.87
C PHE A 14 17.22 -22.17 -20.12
N LEU A 15 18.35 -22.88 -20.17
CA LEU A 15 19.01 -23.24 -21.40
C LEU A 15 18.01 -24.10 -22.18
N PHE A 16 17.17 -23.46 -22.99
CA PHE A 16 16.47 -24.16 -24.06
C PHE A 16 17.50 -24.64 -25.07
N VAL A 17 17.93 -25.86 -24.89
CA VAL A 17 18.56 -26.64 -26.00
C VAL A 17 17.43 -26.94 -26.96
N TRP A 18 17.25 -26.08 -27.94
CA TRP A 18 16.42 -26.42 -29.08
C TRP A 18 17.18 -27.46 -29.91
N GLY A 19 16.82 -28.73 -29.71
CA GLY A 19 17.11 -29.77 -30.67
C GLY A 19 16.31 -29.51 -31.94
N CYS A 20 17.00 -29.18 -33.02
CA CYS A 20 16.41 -29.20 -34.36
C CYS A 20 15.86 -30.60 -34.64
N SER A 21 14.54 -30.77 -34.51
CA SER A 21 13.86 -31.94 -35.06
C SER A 21 13.74 -31.75 -36.59
N ILE A 22 14.59 -32.43 -37.33
CA ILE A 22 14.45 -32.57 -38.78
C ILE A 22 13.18 -33.38 -39.05
N PRO A 23 12.22 -32.90 -39.87
CA PRO A 23 11.07 -33.72 -40.24
C PRO A 23 11.56 -34.94 -41.07
N ARG A 24 11.23 -36.13 -40.60
CA ARG A 24 11.40 -37.35 -41.38
C ARG A 24 10.49 -37.27 -42.60
N ALA A 25 11.12 -37.08 -43.76
CA ALA A 25 10.46 -37.29 -45.04
C ALA A 25 10.22 -38.81 -45.22
N ASN A 26 8.98 -39.17 -45.47
CA ASN A 26 8.61 -40.53 -45.89
C ASN A 26 9.29 -40.84 -47.21
N ILE A 27 10.19 -41.81 -47.20
CA ILE A 27 10.74 -42.39 -48.43
C ILE A 27 9.72 -43.41 -48.92
N GLU A 28 8.95 -43.05 -49.94
CA GLU A 28 8.26 -44.03 -50.77
C GLU A 28 9.27 -44.76 -51.61
N THR A 29 9.31 -46.08 -51.47
CA THR A 29 10.10 -46.97 -52.28
C THR A 29 9.47 -47.07 -53.66
N VAL A 30 10.05 -46.39 -54.64
CA VAL A 30 9.78 -46.68 -56.05
C VAL A 30 10.82 -47.68 -56.53
N SER A 31 10.39 -48.89 -56.76
CA SER A 31 11.16 -49.90 -57.51
C SER A 31 11.03 -49.61 -59.00
N ASP A 32 12.03 -49.10 -59.62
CA ASP A 32 12.16 -49.30 -61.06
C ASP A 32 13.65 -49.50 -61.45
N SER A 33 13.95 -50.68 -61.99
CA SER A 33 15.23 -51.15 -62.42
C SER A 33 15.48 -50.64 -63.80
N THR A 34 16.31 -49.60 -63.95
CA THR A 34 16.97 -49.30 -65.20
C THR A 34 18.47 -49.24 -64.97
N GLU A 35 19.19 -50.21 -65.61
CA GLU A 35 20.64 -50.24 -65.68
C GLU A 35 21.19 -48.94 -66.30
N ILE A 36 21.84 -48.10 -65.43
CA ILE A 36 22.62 -46.96 -65.88
C ILE A 36 24.08 -47.44 -66.02
N LYS A 37 24.59 -47.45 -67.28
CA LYS A 37 26.02 -47.66 -67.55
C LYS A 37 26.83 -46.55 -66.84
N PRO A 38 27.97 -46.89 -66.22
CA PRO A 38 28.79 -45.88 -65.56
C PRO A 38 29.42 -44.96 -66.59
N GLU A 39 29.01 -43.71 -66.65
CA GLU A 39 29.74 -42.65 -67.34
C GLU A 39 31.01 -42.37 -66.55
N LYS A 40 32.17 -42.37 -67.26
CA LYS A 40 33.45 -42.04 -66.63
C LYS A 40 33.43 -40.59 -66.17
N ILE A 41 33.39 -40.41 -64.90
CA ILE A 41 33.59 -39.09 -64.24
C ILE A 41 35.03 -38.67 -64.50
N PRO A 42 35.32 -37.44 -65.02
CA PRO A 42 36.65 -36.91 -65.16
C PRO A 42 37.40 -36.91 -63.82
N GLN A 43 38.65 -37.40 -63.80
CA GLN A 43 39.51 -37.57 -62.63
C GLN A 43 39.95 -36.24 -61.95
N GLU A 44 39.38 -35.08 -62.26
CA GLU A 44 39.84 -33.78 -61.79
C GLU A 44 38.98 -33.14 -60.64
N GLN A 45 38.01 -33.84 -60.08
CA GLN A 45 37.24 -33.36 -58.89
C GLN A 45 36.87 -34.48 -57.92
N VAL A 46 37.84 -35.31 -57.54
CA VAL A 46 37.67 -36.02 -56.25
C VAL A 46 38.06 -35.03 -55.16
N GLN A 47 37.10 -34.23 -54.71
CA GLN A 47 37.24 -33.55 -53.43
C GLN A 47 37.65 -34.61 -52.40
N ASP A 48 38.76 -34.40 -51.69
CA ASP A 48 39.18 -35.25 -50.58
C ASP A 48 38.12 -35.22 -49.49
N LEU A 49 37.20 -36.18 -49.53
CA LEU A 49 36.08 -36.31 -48.58
C LEU A 49 36.54 -36.67 -47.15
N SER A 50 37.87 -36.92 -47.00
CA SER A 50 38.40 -37.29 -45.66
C SER A 50 38.20 -36.21 -44.63
N GLY A 51 38.38 -34.94 -45.00
CA GLY A 51 38.14 -33.83 -44.08
C GLY A 51 36.67 -33.71 -43.63
N ILE A 52 35.72 -34.02 -44.51
CA ILE A 52 34.28 -34.03 -44.16
C ILE A 52 33.96 -35.18 -43.21
N GLN A 53 34.59 -36.37 -43.43
CA GLN A 53 34.38 -37.51 -42.52
C GLN A 53 34.86 -37.19 -41.10
N PHE A 54 36.05 -36.62 -40.93
CA PHE A 54 36.57 -36.21 -39.63
C PHE A 54 35.64 -35.16 -38.97
N PHE A 55 35.06 -34.25 -39.74
CA PHE A 55 34.09 -33.31 -39.19
C PHE A 55 32.83 -34.02 -38.67
N MET A 56 32.27 -34.96 -39.43
CA MET A 56 31.11 -35.76 -39.02
C MET A 56 31.40 -36.61 -37.80
N ASP A 57 32.56 -37.24 -37.73
CA ASP A 57 32.99 -38.03 -36.55
C ASP A 57 33.13 -37.11 -35.32
N GLY A 58 33.71 -35.92 -35.50
CA GLY A 58 33.80 -34.91 -34.47
C GLY A 58 32.42 -34.46 -33.93
N MET A 59 31.44 -34.23 -34.84
CA MET A 59 30.06 -33.91 -34.45
C MET A 59 29.42 -35.04 -33.67
N MET A 60 29.62 -36.29 -34.08
CA MET A 60 29.13 -37.46 -33.33
C MET A 60 29.72 -37.51 -31.92
N PHE A 61 31.02 -37.25 -31.74
CA PHE A 61 31.64 -37.19 -30.40
C PHE A 61 31.14 -36.00 -29.57
N MET A 62 30.79 -34.87 -30.18
CA MET A 62 30.12 -33.75 -29.49
C MET A 62 28.79 -34.19 -28.88
N GLU A 63 27.95 -34.89 -29.66
CA GLU A 63 26.66 -35.43 -29.19
C GLU A 63 26.81 -36.46 -28.08
N GLN A 64 27.89 -37.26 -28.09
CA GLN A 64 28.19 -38.24 -27.05
C GLN A 64 28.81 -37.62 -25.80
N GLY A 65 29.13 -36.32 -25.80
CA GLY A 65 29.78 -35.62 -24.69
C GLY A 65 31.32 -35.88 -24.63
N GLU A 66 31.90 -36.54 -25.64
CA GLU A 66 33.33 -36.84 -25.72
C GLU A 66 34.12 -35.66 -26.34
N TYR A 67 33.97 -34.48 -25.73
CA TYR A 67 34.44 -33.20 -26.27
C TYR A 67 35.92 -33.16 -26.61
N SER A 68 36.76 -33.82 -25.83
CA SER A 68 38.20 -33.86 -26.11
C SER A 68 38.52 -34.64 -27.40
N ARG A 69 37.79 -35.74 -27.68
CA ARG A 69 37.89 -36.49 -28.92
C ARG A 69 37.35 -35.71 -30.10
N ALA A 70 36.18 -35.10 -29.92
CA ALA A 70 35.58 -34.23 -30.93
C ALA A 70 36.55 -33.14 -31.39
N ILE A 71 37.24 -32.48 -30.48
CA ILE A 71 38.24 -31.45 -30.81
C ILE A 71 39.38 -32.02 -31.67
N ILE A 72 39.84 -33.24 -31.38
CA ILE A 72 40.91 -33.91 -32.18
C ILE A 72 40.41 -34.16 -33.61
N GLU A 73 39.22 -34.74 -33.74
CA GLU A 73 38.62 -35.01 -35.06
C GLU A 73 38.41 -33.72 -35.88
N PHE A 74 37.95 -32.66 -35.26
CA PHE A 74 37.82 -31.35 -35.90
C PHE A 74 39.17 -30.76 -36.33
N GLN A 75 40.26 -30.99 -35.56
CA GLN A 75 41.59 -30.56 -35.94
C GLN A 75 42.13 -31.36 -37.13
N GLU A 76 41.89 -32.68 -37.15
CA GLU A 76 42.19 -33.54 -38.29
C GLU A 76 41.40 -33.10 -39.55
N ALA A 77 40.11 -32.72 -39.36
CA ALA A 77 39.31 -32.18 -40.47
C ALA A 77 39.96 -30.95 -41.09
N ILE A 78 40.53 -30.03 -40.28
CA ILE A 78 41.25 -28.86 -40.78
C ILE A 78 42.52 -29.27 -41.54
N GLU A 79 43.30 -30.22 -41.01
CA GLU A 79 44.52 -30.72 -41.65
C GLU A 79 44.23 -31.39 -42.96
N LYS A 80 43.06 -32.00 -43.13
CA LYS A 80 42.53 -32.60 -44.34
C LYS A 80 41.83 -31.62 -45.29
N GLY A 81 41.93 -30.31 -45.01
CA GLY A 81 41.45 -29.27 -45.91
C GLY A 81 40.02 -28.78 -45.60
N SER A 82 39.30 -29.34 -44.61
CA SER A 82 37.97 -28.89 -44.19
C SER A 82 38.09 -27.72 -43.24
N ASN A 83 38.37 -26.54 -43.74
CA ASN A 83 38.74 -25.37 -42.93
C ASN A 83 37.64 -24.27 -43.05
N SER A 84 36.40 -24.67 -42.85
CA SER A 84 35.23 -23.78 -42.86
C SER A 84 35.03 -23.09 -41.51
N ALA A 85 34.23 -22.02 -41.49
CA ALA A 85 33.84 -21.34 -40.26
C ALA A 85 33.16 -22.28 -39.25
N GLU A 86 32.36 -23.20 -39.74
CA GLU A 86 31.63 -24.19 -38.95
C GLU A 86 32.56 -25.12 -38.17
N VAL A 87 33.65 -25.60 -38.80
CA VAL A 87 34.64 -26.44 -38.11
C VAL A 87 35.30 -25.66 -36.96
N TYR A 88 35.72 -24.42 -37.20
CA TYR A 88 36.30 -23.58 -36.16
C TYR A 88 35.28 -23.28 -35.03
N HIS A 89 34.03 -23.07 -35.39
CA HIS A 89 32.95 -22.90 -34.41
C HIS A 89 32.78 -24.15 -33.55
N SER A 90 32.71 -25.34 -34.15
CA SER A 90 32.59 -26.62 -33.45
C SER A 90 33.77 -26.89 -32.51
N ILE A 91 34.99 -26.58 -32.92
CA ILE A 91 36.17 -26.62 -32.03
C ILE A 91 36.00 -25.67 -30.84
N SER A 92 35.50 -24.46 -31.10
CA SER A 92 35.25 -23.47 -30.05
C SER A 92 34.25 -24.00 -29.04
N GLU A 93 33.13 -24.61 -29.47
CA GLU A 93 32.14 -25.22 -28.57
C GLU A 93 32.77 -26.39 -27.78
N GLY A 94 33.53 -27.26 -28.43
CA GLY A 94 34.25 -28.35 -27.74
C GLY A 94 35.19 -27.82 -26.64
N TYR A 95 35.99 -26.79 -26.91
CA TYR A 95 36.82 -26.15 -25.88
C TYR A 95 36.03 -25.48 -24.78
N TRP A 96 34.86 -24.92 -25.10
CA TRP A 96 33.97 -24.34 -24.11
C TRP A 96 33.47 -25.40 -23.12
N MET A 97 33.04 -26.55 -23.62
CA MET A 97 32.54 -27.65 -22.79
C MET A 97 33.59 -28.23 -21.86
N ILE A 98 34.87 -28.25 -22.27
CA ILE A 98 35.97 -28.68 -21.39
C ILE A 98 36.62 -27.53 -20.58
N GLN A 99 35.93 -26.37 -20.53
CA GLN A 99 36.31 -25.19 -19.75
C GLN A 99 37.68 -24.57 -20.14
N LYS A 100 38.11 -24.76 -21.37
CA LYS A 100 39.31 -24.13 -21.93
C LYS A 100 38.93 -22.83 -22.67
N TYR A 101 38.44 -21.86 -21.87
CA TYR A 101 37.78 -20.65 -22.36
C TYR A 101 38.63 -19.80 -23.30
N ASP A 102 39.91 -19.62 -23.03
CA ASP A 102 40.79 -18.85 -23.91
C ASP A 102 40.92 -19.49 -25.29
N LYS A 103 41.01 -20.83 -25.35
CA LYS A 103 41.02 -21.54 -26.63
C LYS A 103 39.67 -21.45 -27.34
N SER A 104 38.60 -21.58 -26.62
CA SER A 104 37.25 -21.39 -27.16
C SER A 104 37.10 -20.01 -27.80
N ILE A 105 37.46 -18.94 -27.12
CA ILE A 105 37.42 -17.57 -27.68
C ILE A 105 38.30 -17.46 -28.92
N TYR A 106 39.52 -17.99 -28.88
CA TYR A 106 40.43 -17.99 -30.05
C TYR A 106 39.76 -18.63 -31.28
N TYR A 107 39.17 -19.81 -31.12
CA TYR A 107 38.50 -20.51 -32.20
C TYR A 107 37.18 -19.86 -32.63
N SER A 108 36.43 -19.23 -31.73
CA SER A 108 35.28 -18.38 -32.10
C SER A 108 35.70 -17.23 -33.02
N LEU A 109 36.81 -16.54 -32.71
CA LEU A 109 37.34 -15.46 -33.55
C LEU A 109 37.79 -15.99 -34.92
N LYS A 110 38.37 -17.19 -34.96
CA LYS A 110 38.74 -17.85 -36.25
C LYS A 110 37.50 -18.19 -37.09
N ALA A 111 36.41 -18.64 -36.48
CA ALA A 111 35.13 -18.86 -37.17
C ALA A 111 34.62 -17.56 -37.81
N ILE A 112 34.63 -16.45 -37.06
CA ILE A 112 34.22 -15.12 -37.55
C ILE A 112 35.16 -14.58 -38.63
N GLU A 113 36.48 -14.86 -38.55
CA GLU A 113 37.45 -14.52 -39.60
C GLU A 113 37.12 -15.24 -40.92
N LYS A 114 36.67 -16.49 -40.86
CA LYS A 114 36.28 -17.30 -42.03
C LYS A 114 34.93 -16.92 -42.62
N ASP A 115 33.97 -16.54 -41.75
CA ASP A 115 32.69 -16.03 -42.18
C ASP A 115 32.31 -14.81 -41.32
N SER A 116 32.67 -13.66 -41.83
CA SER A 116 32.45 -12.38 -41.16
C SER A 116 30.99 -11.87 -41.28
N ILE A 117 30.18 -12.53 -42.12
CA ILE A 117 28.77 -12.12 -42.34
C ILE A 117 27.84 -12.81 -41.33
N SER A 118 28.12 -14.09 -41.03
CA SER A 118 27.27 -14.87 -40.13
C SER A 118 27.06 -14.17 -38.78
N ALA A 119 25.81 -14.02 -38.41
CA ALA A 119 25.39 -13.51 -37.08
C ALA A 119 25.61 -14.56 -36.00
N ASP A 120 25.40 -15.85 -36.30
CA ASP A 120 25.41 -16.95 -35.33
C ASP A 120 26.74 -17.09 -34.61
N TYR A 121 27.86 -16.99 -35.34
CA TYR A 121 29.19 -17.06 -34.74
C TYR A 121 29.49 -15.85 -33.83
N LYS A 122 28.99 -14.67 -34.21
CA LYS A 122 29.11 -13.45 -33.39
C LYS A 122 28.24 -13.53 -32.12
N ILE A 123 27.00 -14.02 -32.24
CA ILE A 123 26.09 -14.25 -31.11
C ILE A 123 26.72 -15.26 -30.15
N SER A 124 27.26 -16.38 -30.66
CA SER A 124 27.94 -17.38 -29.82
C SER A 124 29.13 -16.76 -29.07
N LEU A 125 29.97 -15.98 -29.73
CA LEU A 125 31.10 -15.28 -29.09
C LEU A 125 30.62 -14.27 -28.06
N GLY A 126 29.58 -13.48 -28.37
CA GLY A 126 28.97 -12.52 -27.45
C GLY A 126 28.44 -13.18 -26.17
N LYS A 127 27.73 -14.31 -26.31
CA LYS A 127 27.22 -15.12 -25.18
C LYS A 127 28.37 -15.68 -24.32
N LYS A 128 29.47 -16.13 -24.93
CA LYS A 128 30.67 -16.58 -24.22
C LYS A 128 31.30 -15.44 -23.41
N TYR A 129 31.37 -14.22 -23.97
CA TYR A 129 31.85 -13.06 -23.23
C TYR A 129 30.93 -12.68 -22.06
N ILE A 130 29.60 -12.81 -22.18
CA ILE A 130 28.68 -12.63 -21.06
C ILE A 130 29.01 -13.62 -19.95
N ALA A 131 29.14 -14.91 -20.28
CA ALA A 131 29.43 -15.96 -19.31
C ALA A 131 30.78 -15.76 -18.58
N LEU A 132 31.75 -15.14 -19.27
CA LEU A 132 33.04 -14.77 -18.70
C LEU A 132 33.06 -13.38 -18.02
N ASN A 133 31.90 -12.75 -17.84
CA ASN A 133 31.75 -11.40 -17.30
C ASN A 133 32.56 -10.30 -18.05
N LYS A 134 32.86 -10.54 -19.35
CA LYS A 134 33.50 -9.57 -20.24
C LYS A 134 32.44 -8.71 -20.93
N LEU A 135 31.62 -7.98 -20.10
CA LEU A 135 30.41 -7.33 -20.57
C LEU A 135 30.62 -6.30 -21.67
N ASN A 136 31.68 -5.48 -21.60
CA ASN A 136 31.97 -4.47 -22.64
C ASN A 136 32.31 -5.12 -24.00
N ALA A 137 33.08 -6.21 -23.99
CA ALA A 137 33.41 -6.92 -25.24
C ALA A 137 32.17 -7.58 -25.86
N SER A 138 31.26 -8.08 -25.02
CA SER A 138 29.97 -8.61 -25.49
C SER A 138 29.10 -7.48 -26.07
N LEU A 139 28.99 -6.36 -25.37
CA LEU A 139 28.19 -5.21 -25.80
C LEU A 139 28.62 -4.71 -27.17
N GLU A 140 29.94 -4.56 -27.42
CA GLU A 140 30.46 -4.14 -28.71
C GLU A 140 30.04 -5.07 -29.85
N ILE A 141 30.01 -6.39 -29.59
CA ILE A 141 29.58 -7.37 -30.60
C ILE A 141 28.07 -7.20 -30.89
N PHE A 142 27.25 -7.13 -29.86
CA PHE A 142 25.81 -7.07 -30.06
C PHE A 142 25.38 -5.71 -30.65
N GLU A 143 26.01 -4.59 -30.29
CA GLU A 143 25.74 -3.29 -30.90
C GLU A 143 26.10 -3.28 -32.38
N LYS A 144 27.21 -3.91 -32.79
CA LYS A 144 27.55 -4.09 -34.21
C LYS A 144 26.57 -5.00 -34.95
N LEU A 145 26.04 -6.02 -34.28
CA LEU A 145 25.00 -6.89 -34.84
C LEU A 145 23.69 -6.12 -35.03
N ALA A 146 23.26 -5.32 -34.04
CA ALA A 146 22.06 -4.51 -34.13
C ALA A 146 22.11 -3.47 -35.25
N GLN A 147 23.28 -2.88 -35.54
CA GLN A 147 23.46 -1.97 -36.69
C GLN A 147 23.20 -2.64 -38.06
N ASN A 148 23.45 -3.94 -38.15
CA ASN A 148 23.25 -4.72 -39.39
C ASN A 148 21.91 -5.45 -39.45
N GLN A 149 21.29 -5.69 -38.32
CA GLN A 149 20.02 -6.40 -38.13
C GLN A 149 19.11 -5.58 -37.20
N THR A 150 18.64 -4.44 -37.70
CA THR A 150 17.88 -3.46 -36.94
C THR A 150 16.52 -3.96 -36.42
N ASP A 151 16.02 -5.10 -36.89
CA ASP A 151 14.70 -5.63 -36.58
C ASP A 151 14.73 -6.88 -35.66
N ASN A 152 15.92 -7.23 -35.13
CA ASN A 152 16.03 -8.38 -34.23
C ASN A 152 15.80 -7.98 -32.75
N ALA A 153 14.59 -8.21 -32.27
CA ALA A 153 14.18 -7.89 -30.92
C ALA A 153 15.03 -8.58 -29.84
N GLU A 154 15.45 -9.83 -30.06
CA GLU A 154 16.28 -10.58 -29.10
C GLU A 154 17.67 -9.94 -28.93
N ILE A 155 18.27 -9.45 -30.02
CA ILE A 155 19.55 -8.74 -29.94
C ILE A 155 19.41 -7.45 -29.15
N LEU A 156 18.33 -6.67 -29.36
CA LEU A 156 18.06 -5.45 -28.63
C LEU A 156 17.84 -5.75 -27.14
N PHE A 157 17.10 -6.81 -26.82
CA PHE A 157 16.90 -7.24 -25.43
C PHE A 157 18.24 -7.59 -24.74
N ILE A 158 19.13 -8.33 -25.42
CA ILE A 158 20.46 -8.66 -24.87
C ILE A 158 21.30 -7.41 -24.64
N ILE A 159 21.22 -6.41 -25.52
CA ILE A 159 21.92 -5.13 -25.34
C ILE A 159 21.36 -4.40 -24.09
N GLY A 160 20.04 -4.37 -23.90
CA GLY A 160 19.41 -3.84 -22.72
C GLY A 160 19.93 -4.48 -21.43
N ASP A 161 20.02 -5.81 -21.42
CA ASP A 161 20.57 -6.61 -20.31
C ASP A 161 22.03 -6.26 -19.99
N LEU A 162 22.85 -6.13 -21.04
CA LEU A 162 24.25 -5.77 -20.89
C LEU A 162 24.41 -4.36 -20.33
N LYS A 163 23.66 -3.40 -20.83
CA LYS A 163 23.66 -2.01 -20.35
C LYS A 163 23.21 -1.92 -18.89
N SER A 164 22.15 -2.65 -18.52
CA SER A 164 21.68 -2.73 -17.12
C SER A 164 22.79 -3.26 -16.19
N LYS A 165 23.47 -4.35 -16.57
CA LYS A 165 24.61 -4.90 -15.81
C LYS A 165 25.79 -3.93 -15.71
N LEU A 166 25.99 -3.09 -16.73
CA LEU A 166 26.99 -2.04 -16.76
C LEU A 166 26.57 -0.74 -16.04
N LYS A 167 25.38 -0.70 -15.46
CA LYS A 167 24.79 0.45 -14.78
C LYS A 167 24.40 1.63 -15.69
N ASP A 168 24.32 1.40 -16.99
CA ASP A 168 23.74 2.34 -17.96
C ASP A 168 22.22 2.13 -17.99
N ILE A 169 21.51 2.73 -17.03
CA ILE A 169 20.06 2.54 -16.85
C ILE A 169 19.30 3.17 -18.03
N ASP A 170 19.63 4.42 -18.39
CA ASP A 170 19.00 5.12 -19.51
C ASP A 170 19.08 4.30 -20.80
N GLY A 171 20.29 3.83 -21.12
CA GLY A 171 20.51 2.99 -22.29
C GLY A 171 19.77 1.66 -22.22
N ALA A 172 19.71 1.02 -21.05
CA ALA A 172 18.99 -0.25 -20.88
C ALA A 172 17.49 -0.08 -21.16
N LEU A 173 16.85 0.96 -20.58
CA LEU A 173 15.43 1.23 -20.78
C LEU A 173 15.07 1.49 -22.24
N VAL A 174 15.92 2.22 -22.97
CA VAL A 174 15.74 2.47 -24.40
C VAL A 174 15.73 1.15 -25.18
N TYR A 175 16.74 0.30 -24.98
CA TYR A 175 16.86 -0.95 -25.73
C TYR A 175 15.78 -1.98 -25.38
N TYR A 176 15.30 -2.05 -24.13
CA TYR A 176 14.17 -2.90 -23.78
C TYR A 176 12.87 -2.43 -24.45
N GLN A 177 12.63 -1.11 -24.49
CA GLN A 177 11.46 -0.57 -25.17
C GLN A 177 11.52 -0.80 -26.68
N GLU A 178 12.70 -0.60 -27.32
CA GLU A 178 12.90 -0.90 -28.72
C GLU A 178 12.72 -2.38 -29.04
N ALA A 179 13.15 -3.28 -28.16
CA ALA A 179 12.95 -4.73 -28.32
C ALA A 179 11.44 -5.07 -28.37
N TYR A 180 10.65 -4.52 -27.46
CA TYR A 180 9.20 -4.68 -27.47
C TYR A 180 8.56 -4.06 -28.72
N ASP A 181 9.00 -2.87 -29.15
CA ASP A 181 8.46 -2.19 -30.32
C ASP A 181 8.74 -2.96 -31.64
N LYS A 182 9.79 -3.77 -31.66
CA LYS A 182 10.10 -4.66 -32.77
C LYS A 182 9.32 -5.98 -32.73
N ASP A 183 9.06 -6.49 -31.55
CA ASP A 183 8.28 -7.70 -31.33
C ASP A 183 7.36 -7.52 -30.11
N ASN A 184 6.10 -7.18 -30.37
CA ASN A 184 5.10 -6.96 -29.31
C ASN A 184 4.78 -8.23 -28.49
N SER A 185 5.19 -9.41 -28.93
CA SER A 185 5.08 -10.64 -28.13
C SER A 185 6.14 -10.72 -27.03
N LEU A 186 7.19 -9.90 -27.10
CA LEU A 186 8.29 -9.85 -26.13
C LEU A 186 7.93 -8.94 -24.92
N THR A 187 6.78 -9.19 -24.28
CA THR A 187 6.31 -8.41 -23.12
C THR A 187 7.31 -8.43 -21.97
N LEU A 188 8.10 -9.51 -21.85
CA LEU A 188 9.19 -9.63 -20.86
C LEU A 188 10.16 -8.43 -20.91
N ALA A 189 10.39 -7.84 -22.09
CA ALA A 189 11.25 -6.67 -22.20
C ALA A 189 10.71 -5.46 -21.44
N LEU A 190 9.40 -5.22 -21.50
CA LEU A 190 8.75 -4.16 -20.72
C LEU A 190 8.69 -4.47 -19.23
N GLU A 191 8.48 -5.73 -18.85
CA GLU A 191 8.49 -6.14 -17.43
C GLU A 191 9.86 -5.90 -16.80
N VAL A 192 10.94 -6.30 -17.47
CA VAL A 192 12.31 -6.07 -17.00
C VAL A 192 12.63 -4.57 -16.96
N ALA A 193 12.21 -3.82 -17.98
CA ALA A 193 12.37 -2.37 -18.00
C ALA A 193 11.63 -1.68 -16.85
N ALA A 194 10.39 -2.07 -16.59
CA ALA A 194 9.59 -1.53 -15.48
C ALA A 194 10.24 -1.84 -14.13
N GLN A 195 10.67 -3.09 -13.91
CA GLN A 195 11.36 -3.49 -12.70
C GLN A 195 12.65 -2.68 -12.49
N LEU A 196 13.47 -2.55 -13.54
CA LEU A 196 14.71 -1.78 -13.49
C LEU A 196 14.47 -0.30 -13.20
N ALA A 197 13.44 0.28 -13.81
CA ALA A 197 13.08 1.68 -13.61
C ALA A 197 12.61 1.95 -12.17
N ILE A 198 11.84 1.03 -11.58
CA ILE A 198 11.39 1.10 -10.18
C ILE A 198 12.59 0.99 -9.23
N GLU A 199 13.43 -0.05 -9.41
CA GLU A 199 14.57 -0.32 -8.52
C GLU A 199 15.61 0.82 -8.53
N SER A 200 15.79 1.46 -9.68
CA SER A 200 16.71 2.59 -9.84
C SER A 200 16.09 3.94 -9.50
N ASN A 201 14.79 3.99 -9.15
CA ASN A 201 14.01 5.21 -8.97
C ASN A 201 14.15 6.17 -10.17
N HIS A 202 14.03 5.59 -11.37
CA HIS A 202 14.26 6.32 -12.62
C HIS A 202 13.09 7.27 -12.91
N ARG A 203 13.41 8.47 -13.42
CA ARG A 203 12.40 9.52 -13.74
C ARG A 203 11.33 9.06 -14.74
N ASP A 204 11.67 8.13 -15.65
CA ASP A 204 10.76 7.64 -16.68
C ASP A 204 10.02 6.35 -16.27
N ALA A 205 10.10 5.95 -14.99
CA ALA A 205 9.46 4.72 -14.51
C ALA A 205 7.96 4.67 -14.83
N ALA A 206 7.24 5.76 -14.57
CA ALA A 206 5.81 5.84 -14.86
C ALA A 206 5.50 5.65 -16.37
N LEU A 207 6.35 6.20 -17.25
CA LEU A 207 6.20 6.06 -18.70
C LEU A 207 6.39 4.61 -19.17
N VAL A 208 7.42 3.93 -18.65
CA VAL A 208 7.68 2.53 -18.96
C VAL A 208 6.55 1.63 -18.47
N ILE A 209 6.10 1.87 -17.24
CA ILE A 209 5.00 1.09 -16.64
C ILE A 209 3.69 1.35 -17.38
N LYS A 210 3.42 2.59 -17.84
CA LYS A 210 2.28 2.90 -18.70
C LYS A 210 2.31 2.07 -19.98
N LYS A 211 3.46 1.96 -20.63
CA LYS A 211 3.63 1.15 -21.85
C LYS A 211 3.39 -0.34 -21.56
N LEU A 212 3.87 -0.83 -20.41
CA LEU A 212 3.60 -2.19 -19.94
C LEU A 212 2.10 -2.42 -19.70
N LEU A 213 1.39 -1.50 -19.05
CA LEU A 213 -0.06 -1.56 -18.85
C LEU A 213 -0.80 -1.62 -20.20
N LEU A 214 -0.43 -0.78 -21.16
CA LEU A 214 -1.05 -0.77 -22.50
C LEU A 214 -0.76 -2.03 -23.30
N SER A 215 0.29 -2.80 -22.98
CA SER A 215 0.56 -4.08 -23.63
C SER A 215 -0.41 -5.19 -23.20
N ASP A 216 -0.87 -5.15 -21.96
CA ASP A 216 -1.92 -6.01 -21.43
C ASP A 216 -2.75 -5.23 -20.39
N PRO A 217 -3.75 -4.45 -20.83
CA PRO A 217 -4.61 -3.66 -19.95
C PRO A 217 -5.41 -4.50 -18.96
N SER A 218 -5.57 -5.81 -19.23
CA SER A 218 -6.31 -6.72 -18.35
C SER A 218 -5.51 -7.23 -17.15
N ASN A 219 -4.21 -6.96 -17.10
CA ASN A 219 -3.35 -7.42 -16.03
C ASN A 219 -3.44 -6.50 -14.79
N PRO A 220 -3.97 -7.01 -13.66
CA PRO A 220 -4.17 -6.18 -12.47
C PRO A 220 -2.86 -5.71 -11.82
N GLU A 221 -1.77 -6.48 -11.97
CA GLU A 221 -0.47 -6.10 -11.41
C GLU A 221 0.15 -4.93 -12.18
N TYR A 222 0.02 -4.87 -13.50
CA TYR A 222 0.50 -3.75 -14.31
C TYR A 222 -0.26 -2.46 -13.97
N LEU A 223 -1.58 -2.59 -13.78
CA LEU A 223 -2.42 -1.49 -13.35
C LEU A 223 -2.00 -0.95 -11.98
N LYS A 224 -1.79 -1.84 -11.03
CA LYS A 224 -1.33 -1.51 -9.69
C LYS A 224 0.04 -0.81 -9.71
N LEU A 225 1.00 -1.36 -10.45
CA LEU A 225 2.34 -0.76 -10.61
C LEU A 225 2.25 0.66 -11.20
N TYR A 226 1.36 0.87 -12.18
CA TYR A 226 1.17 2.18 -12.79
C TYR A 226 0.64 3.19 -11.78
N ILE A 227 -0.41 2.84 -11.03
CA ILE A 227 -0.99 3.70 -10.00
C ILE A 227 0.06 4.03 -8.92
N GLU A 228 0.79 3.03 -8.43
CA GLU A 228 1.85 3.24 -7.45
C GLU A 228 2.95 4.18 -7.95
N SER A 229 3.34 4.03 -9.22
CA SER A 229 4.38 4.88 -9.83
C SER A 229 3.94 6.33 -9.97
N ILE A 230 2.71 6.59 -10.42
CA ILE A 230 2.17 7.96 -10.55
C ILE A 230 1.85 8.56 -9.17
N ALA A 231 1.40 7.74 -8.23
CA ALA A 231 1.14 8.19 -6.88
C ALA A 231 2.38 8.80 -6.20
N GLN A 232 3.59 8.36 -6.59
CA GLN A 232 4.85 8.95 -6.13
C GLN A 232 5.14 10.32 -6.77
N THR A 233 4.63 10.57 -7.97
CA THR A 233 4.83 11.83 -8.70
C THR A 233 3.81 12.92 -8.36
N ASN A 234 2.77 12.62 -7.55
CA ASN A 234 1.60 13.47 -7.28
C ASN A 234 0.84 13.94 -8.54
N ASN A 235 1.05 13.32 -9.70
CA ASN A 235 0.37 13.67 -10.94
C ASN A 235 -0.84 12.76 -11.19
N LEU A 236 -1.84 12.84 -10.31
CA LEU A 236 -3.07 12.03 -10.40
C LEU A 236 -3.90 12.32 -11.67
N TYR A 237 -3.70 13.49 -12.29
CA TYR A 237 -4.38 13.87 -13.55
C TYR A 237 -4.02 12.91 -14.71
N GLU A 238 -2.83 12.35 -14.73
CA GLU A 238 -2.46 11.35 -15.76
C GLU A 238 -3.27 10.06 -15.62
N ILE A 239 -3.63 9.67 -14.40
CA ILE A 239 -4.50 8.49 -14.18
C ILE A 239 -5.91 8.81 -14.65
N GLU A 240 -6.46 10.00 -14.33
CA GLU A 240 -7.77 10.42 -14.80
C GLU A 240 -7.85 10.42 -16.34
N SER A 241 -6.83 10.99 -17.01
CA SER A 241 -6.78 11.00 -18.47
C SER A 241 -6.70 9.61 -19.12
N LEU A 242 -6.09 8.65 -18.40
CA LEU A 242 -6.03 7.27 -18.87
C LEU A 242 -7.37 6.56 -18.68
N LEU A 243 -8.11 6.88 -17.62
CA LEU A 243 -9.44 6.34 -17.37
C LEU A 243 -10.46 6.71 -18.46
N ASP A 244 -10.28 7.85 -19.10
CA ASP A 244 -11.14 8.30 -20.21
C ASP A 244 -10.81 7.59 -21.55
N SER A 245 -9.76 6.72 -21.58
CA SER A 245 -9.41 5.98 -22.79
C SER A 245 -10.35 4.78 -23.01
N ASP A 246 -10.73 4.55 -24.28
CA ASP A 246 -11.63 3.44 -24.65
C ASP A 246 -11.05 2.07 -24.28
N GLU A 247 -9.73 1.94 -24.28
CA GLU A 247 -9.03 0.70 -23.93
C GLU A 247 -9.27 0.30 -22.47
N LEU A 248 -9.36 1.26 -21.55
CA LEU A 248 -9.59 0.98 -20.14
C LEU A 248 -11.06 0.94 -19.74
N GLN A 249 -11.95 1.64 -20.46
CA GLN A 249 -13.38 1.59 -20.18
C GLN A 249 -13.98 0.18 -20.32
N SER A 250 -13.43 -0.62 -21.21
CA SER A 250 -13.83 -2.04 -21.38
C SER A 250 -13.05 -3.02 -20.50
N ASN A 251 -12.13 -2.52 -19.66
CA ASN A 251 -11.27 -3.35 -18.83
C ASN A 251 -12.05 -3.95 -17.65
N PRO A 252 -12.03 -5.28 -17.42
CA PRO A 252 -12.73 -5.90 -16.30
C PRO A 252 -12.22 -5.45 -14.91
N PHE A 253 -11.04 -4.85 -14.84
CA PHE A 253 -10.44 -4.33 -13.61
C PHE A 253 -10.64 -2.83 -13.38
N ILE A 254 -11.41 -2.13 -14.24
CA ILE A 254 -11.63 -0.69 -14.13
C ILE A 254 -12.22 -0.29 -12.77
N ASN A 255 -13.06 -1.16 -12.19
CA ASN A 255 -13.61 -0.97 -10.86
C ASN A 255 -12.51 -0.84 -9.80
N ASN A 256 -11.50 -1.73 -9.86
CA ASN A 256 -10.36 -1.69 -8.95
C ASN A 256 -9.53 -0.41 -9.15
N LEU A 257 -9.39 0.05 -10.40
CA LEU A 257 -8.69 1.30 -10.70
C LEU A 257 -9.37 2.51 -10.07
N TYR A 258 -10.71 2.61 -10.19
CA TYR A 258 -11.47 3.66 -9.53
C TYR A 258 -11.29 3.61 -8.01
N ASN A 259 -11.34 2.44 -7.39
CA ASN A 259 -11.12 2.26 -5.96
C ASN A 259 -9.73 2.72 -5.50
N GLN A 260 -8.69 2.35 -6.24
CA GLN A 260 -7.32 2.74 -5.88
C GLN A 260 -7.09 4.24 -6.06
N LEU A 261 -7.64 4.83 -7.11
CA LEU A 261 -7.56 6.26 -7.35
C LEU A 261 -8.32 7.04 -6.28
N ALA A 262 -9.55 6.60 -5.95
CA ALA A 262 -10.36 7.17 -4.88
C ALA A 262 -9.62 7.14 -3.53
N TYR A 263 -9.05 6.00 -3.18
CA TYR A 263 -8.26 5.85 -1.95
C TYR A 263 -7.01 6.75 -1.94
N LYS A 264 -6.37 6.92 -3.08
CA LYS A 264 -5.22 7.83 -3.20
C LYS A 264 -5.63 9.29 -2.99
N TYR A 265 -6.75 9.71 -3.58
CA TYR A 265 -7.32 11.04 -3.33
C TYR A 265 -7.70 11.22 -1.86
N LEU A 266 -8.32 10.21 -1.24
CA LEU A 266 -8.66 10.21 0.18
C LEU A 266 -7.41 10.45 1.06
N SER A 267 -6.36 9.64 0.84
CA SER A 267 -5.11 9.73 1.59
C SER A 267 -4.33 11.04 1.36
N SER A 268 -4.64 11.75 0.28
CA SER A 268 -4.06 13.06 -0.08
C SER A 268 -4.94 14.24 0.35
N GLY A 269 -6.09 13.99 1.00
CA GLY A 269 -7.01 15.02 1.49
C GLY A 269 -7.94 15.63 0.42
N TYR A 270 -8.01 15.05 -0.78
CA TYR A 270 -8.90 15.50 -1.85
C TYR A 270 -10.24 14.75 -1.78
N TYR A 271 -11.06 15.09 -0.79
CA TYR A 271 -12.28 14.35 -0.43
C TYR A 271 -13.33 14.33 -1.55
N ASP A 272 -13.57 15.44 -2.23
CA ASP A 272 -14.55 15.52 -3.32
C ASP A 272 -14.19 14.58 -4.49
N LYS A 273 -12.91 14.52 -4.85
CA LYS A 273 -12.41 13.59 -5.87
C LYS A 273 -12.48 12.14 -5.43
N SER A 274 -12.21 11.87 -4.17
CA SER A 274 -12.36 10.54 -3.58
C SER A 274 -13.82 10.06 -3.65
N GLU A 275 -14.76 10.91 -3.28
CA GLU A 275 -16.21 10.68 -3.39
C GLU A 275 -16.58 10.31 -4.82
N GLU A 276 -16.21 11.17 -5.81
CA GLU A 276 -16.49 10.96 -7.23
C GLU A 276 -16.05 9.58 -7.73
N PHE A 277 -14.82 9.17 -7.40
CA PHE A 277 -14.27 7.90 -7.90
C PHE A 277 -14.79 6.68 -7.18
N PHE A 278 -15.12 6.75 -5.88
CA PHE A 278 -15.83 5.67 -5.20
C PHE A 278 -17.26 5.51 -5.73
N GLU A 279 -17.96 6.59 -6.05
CA GLU A 279 -19.28 6.53 -6.69
C GLU A 279 -19.21 5.85 -8.06
N LYS A 280 -18.24 6.23 -8.91
CA LYS A 280 -17.99 5.55 -10.21
C LYS A 280 -17.71 4.05 -10.02
N SER A 281 -16.97 3.68 -8.99
CA SER A 281 -16.75 2.28 -8.65
C SER A 281 -18.07 1.56 -8.32
N LEU A 282 -18.95 2.20 -7.53
CA LEU A 282 -20.25 1.65 -7.15
C LEU A 282 -21.28 1.64 -8.29
N GLU A 283 -21.14 2.48 -9.31
CA GLU A 283 -21.92 2.41 -10.55
C GLU A 283 -21.62 1.15 -11.34
N ILE A 284 -20.34 0.74 -11.38
CA ILE A 284 -19.90 -0.48 -12.08
C ILE A 284 -20.25 -1.73 -11.26
N ASN A 285 -19.90 -1.72 -9.97
CA ASN A 285 -20.15 -2.80 -9.03
C ASN A 285 -20.82 -2.27 -7.77
N ASN A 286 -22.14 -2.29 -7.74
CA ASN A 286 -22.92 -1.75 -6.63
C ASN A 286 -22.74 -2.50 -5.30
N LYS A 287 -22.01 -3.62 -5.32
CA LYS A 287 -21.62 -4.42 -4.14
C LYS A 287 -20.13 -4.38 -3.87
N ASP A 288 -19.39 -3.44 -4.45
CA ASP A 288 -17.96 -3.35 -4.20
C ASP A 288 -17.69 -3.06 -2.71
N ARG A 289 -17.11 -4.05 -2.02
CA ARG A 289 -16.87 -3.99 -0.57
C ARG A 289 -15.96 -2.83 -0.19
N PHE A 290 -14.92 -2.58 -0.98
CA PHE A 290 -13.95 -1.54 -0.73
C PHE A 290 -14.59 -0.15 -0.85
N ALA A 291 -15.31 0.10 -1.95
CA ALA A 291 -15.99 1.37 -2.17
C ALA A 291 -17.10 1.61 -1.13
N LEU A 292 -17.90 0.59 -0.79
CA LEU A 292 -18.93 0.70 0.24
C LEU A 292 -18.35 1.11 1.59
N TYR A 293 -17.24 0.49 2.00
CA TYR A 293 -16.57 0.81 3.25
C TYR A 293 -16.00 2.23 3.27
N TYR A 294 -15.15 2.56 2.29
CA TYR A 294 -14.45 3.84 2.31
C TYR A 294 -15.37 5.04 2.03
N LEU A 295 -16.37 4.89 1.16
CA LEU A 295 -17.32 5.97 0.88
C LEU A 295 -18.27 6.19 2.06
N SER A 296 -18.73 5.13 2.74
CA SER A 296 -19.54 5.29 3.95
C SER A 296 -18.75 5.96 5.07
N THR A 297 -17.47 5.63 5.22
CA THR A 297 -16.57 6.28 6.17
C THR A 297 -16.35 7.75 5.82
N LEU A 298 -16.11 8.06 4.54
CA LEU A 298 -15.93 9.44 4.05
C LEU A 298 -17.18 10.29 4.30
N TYR A 299 -18.36 9.75 4.04
CA TYR A 299 -19.63 10.45 4.33
C TYR A 299 -19.82 10.69 5.83
N ARG A 300 -19.49 9.72 6.65
CA ARG A 300 -19.54 9.88 8.12
C ARG A 300 -18.60 11.00 8.60
N GLU A 301 -17.35 10.98 8.15
CA GLU A 301 -16.36 12.00 8.54
C GLU A 301 -16.68 13.40 8.00
N SER A 302 -17.41 13.47 6.90
CA SER A 302 -17.90 14.73 6.31
C SER A 302 -19.24 15.19 6.89
N GLY A 303 -19.80 14.49 7.89
CA GLY A 303 -21.08 14.82 8.50
C GLY A 303 -22.32 14.45 7.68
N LYS A 304 -22.13 13.74 6.56
CA LYS A 304 -23.20 13.23 5.67
C LYS A 304 -23.76 11.91 6.23
N PHE A 305 -24.27 11.92 7.47
CA PHE A 305 -24.59 10.70 8.23
C PHE A 305 -25.68 9.84 7.59
N ASP A 306 -26.74 10.40 7.03
CA ASP A 306 -27.81 9.62 6.38
C ASP A 306 -27.29 8.89 5.14
N GLN A 307 -26.37 9.50 4.37
CA GLN A 307 -25.72 8.84 3.22
C GLN A 307 -24.78 7.73 3.68
N SER A 308 -24.03 7.95 4.76
CA SER A 308 -23.21 6.91 5.40
C SER A 308 -24.04 5.71 5.84
N ILE A 309 -25.19 5.92 6.48
CA ILE A 309 -26.13 4.87 6.91
C ILE A 309 -26.60 4.08 5.70
N ALA A 310 -27.06 4.74 4.64
CA ALA A 310 -27.56 4.07 3.44
C ALA A 310 -26.51 3.16 2.76
N LEU A 311 -25.24 3.61 2.69
CA LEU A 311 -24.16 2.79 2.16
C LEU A 311 -23.79 1.65 3.10
N SER A 312 -23.78 1.89 4.40
CA SER A 312 -23.51 0.86 5.42
C SER A 312 -24.58 -0.24 5.38
N GLU A 313 -25.86 0.09 5.17
CA GLU A 313 -26.93 -0.90 4.98
C GLU A 313 -26.73 -1.75 3.73
N ARG A 314 -26.26 -1.14 2.64
CA ARG A 314 -25.86 -1.89 1.43
C ARG A 314 -24.67 -2.78 1.71
N HIS A 315 -23.69 -2.31 2.50
CA HIS A 315 -22.53 -3.09 2.94
C HIS A 315 -22.98 -4.32 3.74
N ILE A 316 -23.77 -4.12 4.80
CA ILE A 316 -24.31 -5.21 5.65
C ILE A 316 -25.12 -6.22 4.83
N SER A 317 -25.99 -5.75 3.93
CA SER A 317 -26.81 -6.65 3.10
C SER A 317 -26.00 -7.48 2.11
N SER A 318 -24.84 -6.98 1.66
CA SER A 318 -23.95 -7.67 0.72
C SER A 318 -22.91 -8.54 1.43
N TYR A 319 -22.50 -8.15 2.63
CA TYR A 319 -21.44 -8.76 3.43
C TYR A 319 -21.84 -8.80 4.91
N PRO A 320 -22.80 -9.65 5.29
CA PRO A 320 -23.30 -9.69 6.66
C PRO A 320 -22.28 -10.21 7.68
N ASP A 321 -21.21 -10.82 7.23
CA ASP A 321 -20.05 -11.29 8.00
C ASP A 321 -18.91 -10.24 8.09
N ASP A 322 -19.14 -9.01 7.63
CA ASP A 322 -18.22 -7.90 7.72
C ASP A 322 -18.67 -6.89 8.77
N LYS A 323 -17.99 -6.82 9.88
CA LYS A 323 -18.30 -5.92 11.00
C LYS A 323 -18.27 -4.43 10.64
N GLU A 324 -17.48 -4.03 9.64
CA GLU A 324 -17.24 -2.64 9.30
C GLU A 324 -18.52 -1.90 8.86
N GLY A 325 -19.42 -2.62 8.19
CA GLY A 325 -20.74 -2.07 7.83
C GLY A 325 -21.58 -1.70 9.05
N TYR A 326 -21.63 -2.56 10.06
CA TYR A 326 -22.36 -2.33 11.31
C TYR A 326 -21.73 -1.19 12.11
N ILE A 327 -20.41 -1.13 12.20
CA ILE A 327 -19.67 -0.10 12.92
C ILE A 327 -19.91 1.28 12.29
N ASN A 328 -19.75 1.43 10.98
CA ASN A 328 -19.97 2.71 10.29
C ASN A 328 -21.42 3.19 10.41
N LYS A 329 -22.40 2.28 10.28
CA LYS A 329 -23.82 2.59 10.49
C LYS A 329 -24.07 3.10 11.91
N SER A 330 -23.55 2.37 12.89
CA SER A 330 -23.80 2.68 14.30
C SER A 330 -23.14 3.99 14.73
N ILE A 331 -21.92 4.28 14.30
CA ILE A 331 -21.27 5.57 14.58
C ILE A 331 -22.07 6.72 13.98
N SER A 332 -22.58 6.55 12.76
CA SER A 332 -23.42 7.58 12.10
C SER A 332 -24.75 7.79 12.85
N LEU A 333 -25.38 6.71 13.33
CA LEU A 333 -26.57 6.78 14.18
C LEU A 333 -26.29 7.49 15.52
N LEU A 334 -25.17 7.17 16.16
CA LEU A 334 -24.75 7.84 17.40
C LEU A 334 -24.53 9.34 17.18
N SER A 335 -23.91 9.73 16.06
CA SER A 335 -23.72 11.13 15.70
C SER A 335 -25.03 11.88 15.45
N LEU A 336 -26.06 11.17 14.98
CA LEU A 336 -27.43 11.71 14.85
C LEU A 336 -28.26 11.60 16.13
N GLN A 337 -27.68 11.18 17.25
CA GLN A 337 -28.34 10.94 18.55
C GLN A 337 -29.47 9.91 18.47
N ARG A 338 -29.43 9.00 17.48
CA ARG A 338 -30.39 7.89 17.35
C ARG A 338 -29.91 6.67 18.17
N PHE A 339 -29.78 6.85 19.48
CA PHE A 339 -29.09 5.91 20.38
C PHE A 339 -29.75 4.52 20.41
N ASP A 340 -31.08 4.45 20.54
CA ASP A 340 -31.80 3.18 20.56
C ASP A 340 -31.56 2.35 19.29
N THR A 341 -31.63 3.00 18.14
CA THR A 341 -31.38 2.34 16.86
C THR A 341 -29.93 1.88 16.75
N ALA A 342 -28.96 2.66 17.27
CA ALA A 342 -27.56 2.25 17.30
C ALA A 342 -27.35 1.02 18.20
N ILE A 343 -28.03 0.96 19.34
CA ILE A 343 -27.99 -0.20 20.25
C ILE A 343 -28.54 -1.45 19.56
N ASP A 344 -29.67 -1.34 18.87
CA ASP A 344 -30.27 -2.47 18.15
C ASP A 344 -29.30 -3.01 17.09
N GLU A 345 -28.70 -2.14 16.28
CA GLU A 345 -27.75 -2.54 15.23
C GLU A 345 -26.46 -3.16 15.81
N LEU A 346 -25.91 -2.54 16.86
CA LEU A 346 -24.72 -3.06 17.54
C LEU A 346 -25.00 -4.38 18.27
N SER A 347 -26.21 -4.54 18.82
CA SER A 347 -26.62 -5.81 19.45
C SER A 347 -26.72 -6.93 18.45
N ASN A 348 -27.29 -6.66 17.26
CA ASN A 348 -27.30 -7.62 16.16
C ASN A 348 -25.86 -7.96 15.70
N ALA A 349 -24.99 -6.97 15.62
CA ALA A 349 -23.57 -7.19 15.29
C ALA A 349 -22.87 -8.00 16.38
N LEU A 350 -23.17 -7.77 17.66
CA LEU A 350 -22.57 -8.49 18.79
C LEU A 350 -22.87 -10.00 18.77
N GLU A 351 -24.06 -10.42 18.27
CA GLU A 351 -24.39 -11.83 18.08
C GLU A 351 -23.44 -12.52 17.10
N LEU A 352 -22.97 -11.79 16.07
CA LEU A 352 -22.04 -12.27 15.05
C LEU A 352 -20.58 -12.14 15.49
N PHE A 353 -20.26 -11.09 16.23
CA PHE A 353 -18.90 -10.71 16.63
C PHE A 353 -18.77 -10.49 18.14
N PRO A 354 -19.00 -11.50 19.01
CA PRO A 354 -19.09 -11.30 20.46
C PRO A 354 -17.77 -10.86 21.13
N GLU A 355 -16.64 -11.12 20.50
CA GLU A 355 -15.30 -10.77 20.99
C GLU A 355 -14.71 -9.58 20.22
N ASP A 356 -15.55 -8.72 19.64
CA ASP A 356 -15.07 -7.52 18.96
C ASP A 356 -14.98 -6.33 19.91
N PHE A 357 -13.84 -5.67 19.93
CA PHE A 357 -13.57 -4.51 20.77
C PHE A 357 -14.46 -3.32 20.42
N GLU A 358 -14.56 -2.98 19.12
CA GLU A 358 -15.24 -1.76 18.66
C GLU A 358 -16.75 -1.84 18.91
N ILE A 359 -17.36 -3.00 18.66
CA ILE A 359 -18.77 -3.22 18.90
C ILE A 359 -19.09 -3.05 20.39
N ASN A 360 -18.32 -3.66 21.28
CA ASN A 360 -18.51 -3.49 22.72
C ASN A 360 -18.25 -2.04 23.17
N TYR A 361 -17.25 -1.37 22.62
CA TYR A 361 -16.95 0.02 22.93
C TYR A 361 -18.09 0.95 22.51
N PHE A 362 -18.64 0.82 21.31
CA PHE A 362 -19.74 1.66 20.84
C PHE A 362 -21.08 1.35 21.51
N LEU A 363 -21.33 0.09 21.93
CA LEU A 363 -22.45 -0.22 22.83
C LEU A 363 -22.30 0.50 24.17
N GLY A 364 -21.11 0.47 24.75
CA GLY A 364 -20.81 1.23 25.96
C GLY A 364 -21.12 2.72 25.80
N LEU A 365 -20.71 3.31 24.67
CA LEU A 365 -20.97 4.72 24.35
C LEU A 365 -22.45 5.01 24.15
N ALA A 366 -23.18 4.15 23.45
CA ALA A 366 -24.61 4.32 23.21
C ALA A 366 -25.41 4.32 24.54
N TYR A 367 -25.16 3.34 25.42
CA TYR A 367 -25.77 3.28 26.74
C TYR A 367 -25.37 4.46 27.65
N TYR A 368 -24.11 4.92 27.56
CA TYR A 368 -23.66 6.12 28.25
C TYR A 368 -24.50 7.35 27.86
N SER A 369 -24.73 7.51 26.55
CA SER A 369 -25.50 8.64 26.00
C SER A 369 -26.98 8.63 26.45
N LEU A 370 -27.53 7.43 26.68
CA LEU A 370 -28.86 7.27 27.30
C LEU A 370 -28.87 7.39 28.85
N LYS A 371 -27.70 7.63 29.46
CA LYS A 371 -27.51 7.66 30.92
C LYS A 371 -27.79 6.30 31.61
N GLU A 372 -27.73 5.20 30.84
CA GLU A 372 -27.81 3.83 31.35
C GLU A 372 -26.41 3.33 31.77
N PHE A 373 -25.94 3.89 32.90
CA PHE A 373 -24.54 3.73 33.31
C PHE A 373 -24.18 2.28 33.69
N GLU A 374 -25.12 1.48 34.22
CA GLU A 374 -24.88 0.07 34.54
C GLU A 374 -24.64 -0.76 33.26
N SER A 375 -25.47 -0.57 32.24
CA SER A 375 -25.32 -1.23 30.95
C SER A 375 -24.01 -0.80 30.27
N SER A 376 -23.73 0.50 30.27
CA SER A 376 -22.49 1.08 29.73
C SER A 376 -21.24 0.47 30.37
N GLU A 377 -21.25 0.31 31.71
CA GLU A 377 -20.13 -0.32 32.43
C GLU A 377 -19.84 -1.74 31.98
N VAL A 378 -20.89 -2.55 31.76
CA VAL A 378 -20.73 -3.92 31.28
C VAL A 378 -19.97 -3.96 29.95
N PHE A 379 -20.39 -3.13 29.00
CA PHE A 379 -19.80 -3.13 27.67
C PHE A 379 -18.39 -2.51 27.62
N TYR A 380 -18.13 -1.42 28.35
CA TYR A 380 -16.78 -0.87 28.43
C TYR A 380 -15.80 -1.81 29.15
N LYS A 381 -16.24 -2.54 30.19
CA LYS A 381 -15.43 -3.59 30.81
C LYS A 381 -15.10 -4.70 29.81
N LYS A 382 -16.08 -5.14 29.03
CA LYS A 382 -15.84 -6.14 27.98
C LYS A 382 -14.86 -5.62 26.94
N ALA A 383 -15.04 -4.41 26.44
CA ALA A 383 -14.11 -3.77 25.50
C ALA A 383 -12.69 -3.72 26.09
N LEU A 384 -12.53 -3.23 27.32
CA LEU A 384 -11.21 -3.16 27.96
C LEU A 384 -10.60 -4.54 28.24
N SER A 385 -11.42 -5.58 28.43
CA SER A 385 -10.92 -6.96 28.54
C SER A 385 -10.38 -7.52 27.22
N LEU A 386 -10.85 -7.02 26.08
CA LEU A 386 -10.43 -7.41 24.74
C LEU A 386 -9.18 -6.64 24.29
N ASP A 387 -9.09 -5.36 24.64
CA ASP A 387 -7.88 -4.55 24.48
C ASP A 387 -7.56 -3.80 25.80
N THR A 388 -6.74 -4.41 26.62
CA THR A 388 -6.34 -3.87 27.93
C THR A 388 -5.46 -2.62 27.86
N SER A 389 -4.99 -2.26 26.66
CA SER A 389 -4.16 -1.08 26.41
C SER A 389 -4.94 0.09 25.81
N SER A 390 -6.25 -0.07 25.58
CA SER A 390 -7.08 0.96 24.96
C SER A 390 -7.28 2.17 25.88
N ILE A 391 -6.57 3.25 25.63
CA ILE A 391 -6.70 4.52 26.34
C ILE A 391 -8.15 5.05 26.28
N PRO A 392 -8.85 5.07 25.10
CA PRO A 392 -10.24 5.50 25.05
C PRO A 392 -11.18 4.69 25.95
N ALA A 393 -11.02 3.35 25.98
CA ALA A 393 -11.87 2.50 26.85
C ALA A 393 -11.56 2.69 28.33
N MET A 394 -10.29 2.94 28.69
CA MET A 394 -9.92 3.27 30.08
C MET A 394 -10.53 4.60 30.53
N HIS A 395 -10.47 5.63 29.70
CA HIS A 395 -11.14 6.93 30.00
C HIS A 395 -12.65 6.77 30.18
N ALA A 396 -13.30 6.10 29.22
CA ALA A 396 -14.73 5.89 29.26
C ALA A 396 -15.16 5.12 30.53
N LEU A 397 -14.45 4.05 30.86
CA LEU A 397 -14.76 3.25 32.04
C LEU A 397 -14.46 4.00 33.36
N ALA A 398 -13.40 4.83 33.40
CA ALA A 398 -13.11 5.66 34.57
C ALA A 398 -14.23 6.65 34.82
N MET A 399 -14.75 7.32 33.79
CA MET A 399 -15.88 8.23 33.88
C MET A 399 -17.16 7.50 34.34
N ILE A 400 -17.43 6.28 33.87
CA ILE A 400 -18.54 5.45 34.32
C ILE A 400 -18.40 5.09 35.82
N TYR A 401 -17.19 4.76 36.24
CA TYR A 401 -16.94 4.47 37.65
C TYR A 401 -17.18 5.71 38.53
N ASP A 402 -16.84 6.92 38.09
CA ASP A 402 -17.17 8.17 38.78
C ASP A 402 -18.68 8.36 38.88
N GLN A 403 -19.43 8.19 37.77
CA GLN A 403 -20.90 8.29 37.78
C GLN A 403 -21.55 7.28 38.75
N ASN A 404 -21.00 6.06 38.78
CA ASN A 404 -21.47 4.99 39.66
C ASN A 404 -20.88 5.08 41.09
N LYS A 405 -20.13 6.14 41.41
CA LYS A 405 -19.45 6.36 42.70
C LYS A 405 -18.53 5.20 43.12
N LYS A 406 -17.91 4.52 42.13
CA LYS A 406 -16.94 3.44 42.31
C LYS A 406 -15.52 4.02 42.33
N TRP A 407 -15.24 4.86 43.34
CA TRP A 407 -14.05 5.71 43.40
C TRP A 407 -12.73 4.98 43.33
N ASP A 408 -12.59 3.86 44.04
CA ASP A 408 -11.35 3.08 44.02
C ASP A 408 -11.01 2.56 42.61
N GLN A 409 -12.04 2.24 41.81
CA GLN A 409 -11.85 1.75 40.44
C GLN A 409 -11.54 2.91 39.48
N SER A 410 -12.19 4.07 39.61
CA SER A 410 -11.88 5.24 38.77
C SER A 410 -10.47 5.76 39.05
N ASP A 411 -10.10 5.90 40.34
CA ASP A 411 -8.76 6.35 40.75
C ASP A 411 -7.66 5.45 40.20
N LYS A 412 -7.90 4.13 40.22
CA LYS A 412 -6.96 3.18 39.66
C LYS A 412 -6.77 3.39 38.14
N LEU A 413 -7.89 3.55 37.40
CA LEU A 413 -7.81 3.76 35.96
C LEU A 413 -7.14 5.09 35.60
N TYR A 414 -7.46 6.18 36.31
CA TYR A 414 -6.80 7.47 36.12
C TYR A 414 -5.29 7.39 36.41
N THR A 415 -4.91 6.68 37.48
CA THR A 415 -3.52 6.48 37.83
C THR A 415 -2.80 5.66 36.75
N ASP A 416 -3.45 4.61 36.22
CA ASP A 416 -2.90 3.81 35.13
C ASP A 416 -2.74 4.66 33.86
N LEU A 417 -3.73 5.47 33.48
CA LEU A 417 -3.70 6.37 32.33
C LEU A 417 -2.53 7.36 32.40
N ILE A 418 -2.37 8.09 33.52
CA ILE A 418 -1.26 9.06 33.66
C ILE A 418 0.11 8.39 33.74
N THR A 419 0.15 7.10 34.12
CA THR A 419 1.39 6.30 34.14
C THR A 419 1.76 5.81 32.74
N ILE A 420 0.77 5.34 31.97
CA ILE A 420 0.96 4.86 30.58
C ILE A 420 1.32 6.03 29.66
N ASN A 421 0.63 7.15 29.79
CA ASN A 421 0.85 8.35 28.98
C ASN A 421 0.99 9.60 29.85
N THR A 422 2.20 9.96 30.21
CA THR A 422 2.49 11.16 31.02
C THR A 422 2.15 12.49 30.33
N LYS A 423 1.71 12.46 29.07
CA LYS A 423 1.26 13.63 28.29
C LYS A 423 -0.27 13.63 28.06
N ASP A 424 -0.99 12.76 28.71
CA ASP A 424 -2.45 12.69 28.63
C ASP A 424 -3.10 13.79 29.49
N ALA A 425 -3.25 14.97 28.92
CA ALA A 425 -3.86 16.11 29.62
C ALA A 425 -5.28 15.81 30.09
N GLN A 426 -6.06 15.01 29.34
CA GLN A 426 -7.41 14.62 29.68
C GLN A 426 -7.46 13.75 30.94
N ALA A 427 -6.54 12.79 31.06
CA ALA A 427 -6.46 11.92 32.24
C ALA A 427 -6.17 12.74 33.50
N TYR A 428 -5.20 13.66 33.42
CA TYR A 428 -4.90 14.58 34.53
C TYR A 428 -6.11 15.44 34.94
N ASN A 429 -6.79 16.01 33.95
CA ASN A 429 -7.97 16.86 34.20
C ASN A 429 -9.12 16.07 34.81
N ASN A 430 -9.48 14.92 34.21
CA ASN A 430 -10.62 14.14 34.66
C ASN A 430 -10.39 13.60 36.08
N TYR A 431 -9.15 13.19 36.40
CA TYR A 431 -8.82 12.78 37.76
C TYR A 431 -8.91 13.93 38.73
N ALA A 432 -8.41 15.11 38.39
CA ALA A 432 -8.52 16.30 39.21
C ALA A 432 -9.98 16.66 39.48
N TYR A 433 -10.83 16.62 38.45
CA TYR A 433 -12.27 16.89 38.57
C TYR A 433 -12.98 15.86 39.44
N SER A 434 -12.70 14.56 39.26
CA SER A 434 -13.24 13.50 40.09
C SER A 434 -12.91 13.70 41.58
N LEU A 435 -11.67 14.03 41.91
CA LEU A 435 -11.24 14.28 43.29
C LEU A 435 -11.94 15.49 43.89
N ILE A 436 -12.08 16.60 43.16
CA ILE A 436 -12.66 17.84 43.68
C ILE A 436 -14.19 17.74 43.88
N GLU A 437 -14.90 17.00 43.02
CA GLU A 437 -16.34 16.79 43.16
C GLU A 437 -16.69 16.02 44.42
N ARG A 438 -15.86 15.09 44.84
CA ARG A 438 -16.04 14.34 46.11
C ARG A 438 -15.34 14.98 47.31
N ASN A 439 -14.75 16.18 47.14
CA ASN A 439 -13.98 16.93 48.16
C ASN A 439 -12.82 16.12 48.78
N GLU A 440 -12.16 15.25 47.98
CA GLU A 440 -11.02 14.48 48.41
C GLU A 440 -9.74 15.07 47.84
N ASP A 441 -8.65 15.00 48.60
CA ASP A 441 -7.28 15.42 48.28
C ASP A 441 -7.18 16.65 47.35
N VAL A 442 -7.75 17.77 47.74
CA VAL A 442 -7.80 19.01 46.96
C VAL A 442 -6.40 19.49 46.55
N ALA A 443 -5.37 19.21 47.36
CA ALA A 443 -4.01 19.56 47.05
C ALA A 443 -3.45 18.73 45.88
N TYR A 444 -3.76 17.45 45.84
CA TYR A 444 -3.41 16.59 44.74
C TYR A 444 -4.21 16.92 43.47
N ALA A 445 -5.53 17.17 43.61
CA ALA A 445 -6.37 17.64 42.51
C ALA A 445 -5.79 18.90 41.86
N LEU A 446 -5.33 19.88 42.65
CA LEU A 446 -4.68 21.08 42.12
C LEU A 446 -3.40 20.78 41.38
N THR A 447 -2.62 19.81 41.83
CA THR A 447 -1.38 19.39 41.14
C THR A 447 -1.69 18.76 39.81
N LEU A 448 -2.69 17.89 39.71
CA LEU A 448 -3.14 17.26 38.47
C LEU A 448 -3.71 18.30 37.50
N ALA A 449 -4.57 19.21 37.95
CA ALA A 449 -5.15 20.27 37.12
C ALA A 449 -4.07 21.20 36.55
N LYS A 450 -3.04 21.56 37.34
CA LYS A 450 -1.89 22.32 36.85
C LYS A 450 -1.13 21.57 35.75
N LYS A 451 -1.00 20.27 35.88
CA LYS A 451 -0.37 19.44 34.84
C LYS A 451 -1.21 19.39 33.58
N ALA A 452 -2.52 19.31 33.68
CA ALA A 452 -3.43 19.35 32.55
C ALA A 452 -3.29 20.64 31.73
N ILE A 453 -3.31 21.82 32.39
CA ILE A 453 -3.14 23.12 31.72
C ILE A 453 -1.72 23.35 31.23
N GLU A 454 -0.68 22.79 31.87
CA GLU A 454 0.70 22.80 31.32
C GLU A 454 0.78 22.10 29.97
N LEU A 455 0.06 20.97 29.82
CA LEU A 455 0.05 20.16 28.60
C LEU A 455 -0.88 20.76 27.52
N SER A 456 -1.99 21.35 27.90
CA SER A 456 -3.00 21.97 27.02
C SER A 456 -3.56 23.26 27.61
N PRO A 457 -2.84 24.39 27.46
CA PRO A 457 -3.14 25.62 28.21
C PRO A 457 -4.39 26.37 27.74
N LYS A 458 -4.94 26.05 26.58
CA LYS A 458 -6.10 26.75 25.98
C LYS A 458 -7.38 25.91 25.97
N THR A 459 -7.42 24.85 26.75
CA THR A 459 -8.59 23.98 26.83
C THR A 459 -9.54 24.50 27.88
N SER A 460 -10.72 24.98 27.46
CA SER A 460 -11.72 25.60 28.31
C SER A 460 -12.08 24.73 29.53
N SER A 461 -12.35 23.43 29.31
CA SER A 461 -12.70 22.50 30.40
C SER A 461 -11.58 22.31 31.43
N TYR A 462 -10.30 22.44 31.04
CA TYR A 462 -9.18 22.30 31.97
C TYR A 462 -8.99 23.59 32.81
N LEU A 463 -9.21 24.74 32.21
CA LEU A 463 -9.20 26.03 32.88
C LEU A 463 -10.38 26.13 33.84
N ASP A 464 -11.54 25.61 33.46
CA ASP A 464 -12.70 25.53 34.36
C ASP A 464 -12.40 24.63 35.57
N THR A 465 -11.88 23.44 35.36
CA THR A 465 -11.51 22.50 36.43
C THR A 465 -10.54 23.14 37.43
N ILE A 466 -9.48 23.78 37.01
CA ILE A 466 -8.55 24.44 37.94
C ILE A 466 -9.18 25.64 38.63
N GLY A 467 -10.02 26.42 37.94
CA GLY A 467 -10.80 27.50 38.52
C GLY A 467 -11.78 27.01 39.59
N TRP A 468 -12.47 25.89 39.29
CA TRP A 468 -13.38 25.24 40.24
C TRP A 468 -12.64 24.70 41.48
N ILE A 469 -11.41 24.19 41.35
CA ILE A 469 -10.57 23.83 42.50
C ILE A 469 -10.24 25.06 43.33
N TYR A 470 -9.89 26.21 42.73
CA TYR A 470 -9.67 27.45 43.49
C TYR A 470 -10.94 27.94 44.17
N PHE A 471 -12.11 27.79 43.55
CA PHE A 471 -13.39 28.08 44.18
C PHE A 471 -13.61 27.25 45.48
N LYS A 472 -13.35 25.95 45.41
CA LYS A 472 -13.44 25.06 46.57
C LYS A 472 -12.41 25.38 47.66
N LEU A 473 -11.28 25.96 47.28
CA LEU A 473 -10.26 26.50 48.19
C LEU A 473 -10.59 27.89 48.74
N ASN A 474 -11.74 28.48 48.37
CA ASN A 474 -12.19 29.84 48.70
C ASN A 474 -11.24 30.94 48.13
N ASP A 475 -10.41 30.67 47.14
CA ASP A 475 -9.61 31.66 46.39
C ASP A 475 -10.44 32.13 45.18
N PHE A 476 -11.49 32.91 45.46
CA PHE A 476 -12.49 33.32 44.47
C PHE A 476 -11.91 34.22 43.36
N GLU A 477 -10.87 34.98 43.65
CA GLU A 477 -10.22 35.82 42.65
C GLU A 477 -9.51 34.96 41.59
N LYS A 478 -8.75 33.94 42.00
CA LYS A 478 -8.14 33.00 41.04
C LYS A 478 -9.21 32.16 40.33
N ALA A 479 -10.27 31.77 41.01
CA ALA A 479 -11.38 31.09 40.37
C ALA A 479 -11.97 31.96 39.26
N LYS A 480 -12.21 33.26 39.51
CA LYS A 480 -12.68 34.22 38.51
C LYS A 480 -11.69 34.34 37.31
N GLU A 481 -10.40 34.40 37.60
CA GLU A 481 -9.35 34.49 36.55
C GLU A 481 -9.41 33.27 35.61
N PHE A 482 -9.31 32.05 36.15
CA PHE A 482 -9.24 30.83 35.35
C PHE A 482 -10.55 30.50 34.63
N ILE A 483 -11.71 30.60 35.30
CA ILE A 483 -13.00 30.32 34.66
C ILE A 483 -13.35 31.43 33.65
N GLY A 484 -12.99 32.69 33.94
CA GLY A 484 -13.11 33.78 32.99
C GLY A 484 -12.27 33.53 31.71
N GLU A 485 -11.05 33.00 31.86
CA GLU A 485 -10.22 32.59 30.71
C GLU A 485 -10.85 31.39 29.97
N ALA A 486 -11.44 30.43 30.69
CA ALA A 486 -12.15 29.29 30.06
C ALA A 486 -13.26 29.78 29.13
N ILE A 487 -14.07 30.77 29.54
CA ILE A 487 -15.14 31.36 28.74
C ILE A 487 -14.61 32.03 27.45
N VAL A 488 -13.43 32.67 27.52
CA VAL A 488 -12.80 33.27 26.32
C VAL A 488 -12.50 32.24 25.25
N TYR A 489 -12.13 31.00 25.64
CA TYR A 489 -11.86 29.94 24.67
C TYR A 489 -13.11 29.19 24.24
N ASP A 490 -14.12 29.05 25.11
CA ASP A 490 -15.39 28.43 24.77
C ASP A 490 -16.50 28.93 25.67
N GLU A 491 -17.42 29.72 25.11
CA GLU A 491 -18.60 30.25 25.80
C GLU A 491 -19.85 29.36 25.62
N SER A 492 -19.74 28.21 24.98
CA SER A 492 -20.87 27.32 24.68
C SER A 492 -21.14 26.28 25.78
N SER A 493 -20.37 26.27 26.86
CA SER A 493 -20.55 25.34 27.97
C SER A 493 -21.44 25.96 29.08
N SER A 494 -22.64 25.42 29.24
CA SER A 494 -23.57 25.78 30.33
C SER A 494 -22.91 25.63 31.71
N ILE A 495 -22.13 24.58 31.93
CA ILE A 495 -21.46 24.30 33.22
C ILE A 495 -20.42 25.38 33.54
N VAL A 496 -19.58 25.76 32.56
CA VAL A 496 -18.53 26.78 32.76
C VAL A 496 -19.15 28.14 33.08
N LEU A 497 -20.25 28.49 32.39
CA LEU A 497 -20.99 29.73 32.66
C LEU A 497 -21.64 29.69 34.03
N GLU A 498 -22.19 28.57 34.48
CA GLU A 498 -22.75 28.37 35.81
C GLU A 498 -21.67 28.50 36.88
N HIS A 499 -20.51 27.83 36.73
CA HIS A 499 -19.39 27.95 37.67
C HIS A 499 -18.90 29.41 37.78
N TYR A 500 -18.87 30.15 36.67
CA TYR A 500 -18.50 31.55 36.71
C TYR A 500 -19.50 32.40 37.47
N GLY A 501 -20.79 32.14 37.26
CA GLY A 501 -21.86 32.75 38.04
C GLY A 501 -21.71 32.47 39.54
N ASP A 502 -21.39 31.23 39.93
CA ASP A 502 -21.16 30.84 41.33
C ASP A 502 -19.98 31.60 41.95
N VAL A 503 -18.91 31.79 41.19
CA VAL A 503 -17.72 32.58 41.60
C VAL A 503 -18.12 34.05 41.83
N LEU A 504 -18.82 34.66 40.86
CA LEU A 504 -19.27 36.06 40.95
C LEU A 504 -20.20 36.27 42.14
N MET A 505 -21.08 35.30 42.42
CA MET A 505 -21.92 35.32 43.62
C MET A 505 -21.10 35.35 44.91
N LYS A 506 -19.99 34.60 44.99
CA LYS A 506 -19.09 34.60 46.15
C LYS A 506 -18.30 35.91 46.28
N LEU A 507 -18.03 36.57 45.17
CA LEU A 507 -17.37 37.88 45.13
C LEU A 507 -18.35 39.05 45.38
N ASN A 508 -19.66 38.77 45.57
CA ASN A 508 -20.72 39.76 45.72
C ASN A 508 -20.96 40.62 44.45
N GLU A 509 -20.61 40.09 43.29
CA GLU A 509 -20.85 40.71 41.95
C GLU A 509 -22.19 40.21 41.40
N LEU A 510 -23.27 40.54 42.08
CA LEU A 510 -24.56 39.88 41.97
C LEU A 510 -25.23 40.05 40.59
N ASP A 511 -25.19 41.26 40.03
CA ASP A 511 -25.82 41.57 38.73
C ASP A 511 -25.11 40.82 37.59
N GLU A 512 -23.78 40.75 37.64
CA GLU A 512 -23.00 40.04 36.67
C GLU A 512 -23.22 38.52 36.79
N ALA A 513 -23.29 37.97 37.99
CA ALA A 513 -23.62 36.57 38.23
C ALA A 513 -24.94 36.17 37.57
N LEU A 514 -26.00 37.01 37.70
CA LEU A 514 -27.29 36.76 37.08
C LEU A 514 -27.19 36.70 35.52
N ILE A 515 -26.36 37.55 34.93
CA ILE A 515 -26.12 37.53 33.47
C ILE A 515 -25.58 36.16 33.05
N PHE A 516 -24.58 35.64 33.76
CA PHE A 516 -23.98 34.35 33.41
C PHE A 516 -24.88 33.16 33.71
N TYR A 517 -25.64 33.18 34.77
CA TYR A 517 -26.68 32.17 35.04
C TYR A 517 -27.74 32.13 33.93
N ASN A 518 -28.22 33.29 33.46
CA ASN A 518 -29.17 33.32 32.34
C ASN A 518 -28.55 32.81 31.05
N LYS A 519 -27.31 33.17 30.75
CA LYS A 519 -26.59 32.58 29.60
C LYS A 519 -26.47 31.06 29.71
N ALA A 520 -26.16 30.54 30.90
CA ALA A 520 -26.08 29.10 31.15
C ALA A 520 -27.46 28.44 30.95
N LEU A 521 -28.54 29.07 31.42
CA LEU A 521 -29.91 28.56 31.26
C LEU A 521 -30.39 28.60 29.82
N ASP A 522 -29.96 29.57 29.03
CA ASP A 522 -30.24 29.60 27.57
C ASP A 522 -29.65 28.40 26.84
N LEU A 523 -28.52 27.86 27.33
CA LEU A 523 -27.86 26.66 26.77
C LEU A 523 -28.45 25.35 27.35
N ASP A 524 -28.91 25.35 28.60
CA ASP A 524 -29.51 24.18 29.28
C ASP A 524 -30.81 24.60 29.99
N GLN A 525 -31.91 24.67 29.23
CA GLN A 525 -33.20 25.21 29.68
C GLN A 525 -33.89 24.33 30.72
N GLU A 526 -33.49 23.08 30.86
CA GLU A 526 -34.09 22.12 31.80
C GLU A 526 -33.29 21.98 33.11
N ASN A 527 -32.22 22.74 33.31
CA ASN A 527 -31.39 22.69 34.52
C ASN A 527 -32.14 23.25 35.74
N ALA A 528 -32.72 22.35 36.51
CA ALA A 528 -33.53 22.70 37.69
C ALA A 528 -32.73 23.43 38.79
N GLU A 529 -31.45 23.09 38.98
CA GLU A 529 -30.56 23.74 39.96
C GLU A 529 -30.30 25.20 39.58
N LEU A 530 -30.03 25.44 38.31
CA LEU A 530 -29.79 26.77 37.76
C LEU A 530 -31.05 27.65 37.85
N ILE A 531 -32.23 27.08 37.55
CA ILE A 531 -33.51 27.75 37.70
C ILE A 531 -33.72 28.15 39.18
N GLU A 532 -33.40 27.25 40.12
CA GLU A 532 -33.49 27.53 41.55
C GLU A 532 -32.50 28.65 41.97
N LYS A 533 -31.25 28.63 41.50
CA LYS A 533 -30.25 29.67 41.77
C LYS A 533 -30.74 31.05 41.32
N ILE A 534 -31.30 31.16 40.12
CA ILE A 534 -31.86 32.41 39.55
C ILE A 534 -33.10 32.85 40.39
N SER A 535 -34.00 31.94 40.75
CA SER A 535 -35.17 32.25 41.57
C SER A 535 -34.80 32.77 42.96
N ASN A 536 -33.81 32.15 43.58
CA ASN A 536 -33.28 32.57 44.88
C ASN A 536 -32.61 33.94 44.82
N TYR A 537 -31.99 34.31 43.71
CA TYR A 537 -31.46 35.65 43.48
C TYR A 537 -32.61 36.66 43.39
N ASN A 538 -33.62 36.41 42.57
CA ASN A 538 -34.76 37.32 42.37
C ASN A 538 -35.64 37.52 43.64
N SER A 539 -35.57 36.57 44.55
CA SER A 539 -36.32 36.65 45.82
C SER A 539 -35.57 37.42 46.94
N ARG A 540 -34.31 37.81 46.72
CA ARG A 540 -33.57 38.68 47.62
C ARG A 540 -34.14 40.11 47.47
N GLU A 541 -34.86 40.59 48.46
CA GLU A 541 -35.28 42.02 48.50
C GLU A 541 -34.00 42.88 48.34
N PRO A 542 -34.04 43.98 47.57
CA PRO A 542 -32.94 44.93 47.56
C PRO A 542 -32.77 45.46 49.01
N ASN A 543 -31.69 45.05 49.69
CA ASN A 543 -31.29 45.70 50.93
C ASN A 543 -31.02 47.16 50.63
N GLU A 544 -31.87 48.06 51.21
CA GLU A 544 -31.71 49.53 51.24
C GLU A 544 -30.35 49.98 51.78
#